data_007551dd22042484c95afe765077d8f6
#
_entry.id   007551dd22042484c95afe765077d8f6
#
_cell.length_a   1.000
_cell.length_b   1.000
_cell.length_c   1.000
_cell.angle_alpha   90.00
_cell.angle_beta   90.00
_cell.angle_gamma   90.00
#
_symmetry.space_group_name_H-M   'P 1'
#
loop_
_entity.id
_entity.type
_entity.pdbx_description
1 polymer ?
#
loop_
_entity_poly.entity_id
_entity_poly.type
_entity_poly.pdbx_seq_one_letter_code
_entity_poly.pdbx_strand_id
1 'polypeptide(L)'
;HSQYPKPRFLSLVIGLTGALLLWMGVLLLAAGGSLYYVFAGVVLLSSAVFLFRGDVRGAQLYGAFLLFTYLWALYESGLDAWALMPRVAMFSVLGLWFILPRVRRGLLQTEPAPLFKQRPTQATLGGLTLLIVALFLSRGFDVGVPSAAGTGLVNNVTGDWSNYGSSKSGTRYAATDQISLENIGQLERAWEIRTGVPGAFKGTPIQIDDGLYMCTGQNIILALDPDTGEERWRFDPELQSPKIGFWDTCRGVTYYESPEANPAAECAERILTATTDARLIAVDKKSGIPCSGFGVNGEISLLSGMGEVVPGFYFVTSPPTIANDVLVLGGWVLDNQMTEEPSGVVRGFNPMTGELVWAWDMGREDRTGLPAPGENYTRGTPNVWSLTSADEELGLIYVPTGNATPDYFGGHRSEAMEKYASSIIALDARTGRVRWSFQTTHHDIWDYDVPAQPTLVDIPVNGVIRKAVVVPTKRAEIFLLDRETGEPIAEVAELPTPQTDIPEDFTVATQPFSVGMPSFADQRLTEADMWGITPFDQAACRLQFKRMRYEGPLTPPTTGHGSLYYPGVAGGMNWGSVAVDEVNHLMVVN
;
A
#
# COMPACT_ATOMS: atom_id res chain seq x y z
N HIS A 1 -14.34 -32.68 -55.33
CA HIS A 1 -13.50 -33.03 -54.19
C HIS A 1 -12.61 -31.84 -53.88
N SER A 2 -12.65 -31.34 -52.60
CA SER A 2 -11.80 -30.24 -52.19
C SER A 2 -10.32 -30.70 -52.23
N GLN A 3 -9.50 -29.96 -52.92
CA GLN A 3 -8.08 -30.29 -53.14
C GLN A 3 -7.21 -30.15 -51.89
N TYR A 4 -7.67 -29.33 -50.93
CA TYR A 4 -6.97 -29.03 -49.67
C TYR A 4 -7.88 -29.21 -48.45
N PRO A 5 -7.33 -29.63 -47.28
CA PRO A 5 -8.11 -29.81 -46.07
C PRO A 5 -8.67 -28.48 -45.56
N LYS A 6 -9.97 -28.47 -45.23
CA LYS A 6 -10.64 -27.30 -44.64
C LYS A 6 -10.07 -26.97 -43.26
N PRO A 7 -10.07 -25.71 -42.82
CA PRO A 7 -9.48 -25.28 -41.53
C PRO A 7 -10.41 -25.59 -40.33
N ARG A 8 -10.80 -26.86 -40.18
CA ARG A 8 -11.77 -27.30 -39.15
C ARG A 8 -11.28 -27.07 -37.71
N PHE A 9 -9.98 -27.25 -37.47
CA PHE A 9 -9.41 -27.02 -36.15
C PHE A 9 -9.50 -25.53 -35.75
N LEU A 10 -9.11 -24.61 -36.65
CA LEU A 10 -9.28 -23.17 -36.42
C LEU A 10 -10.76 -22.81 -36.22
N SER A 11 -11.66 -23.38 -37.04
CA SER A 11 -13.10 -23.22 -36.87
C SER A 11 -13.57 -23.64 -35.48
N LEU A 12 -13.12 -24.79 -34.99
CA LEU A 12 -13.46 -25.26 -33.63
C LEU A 12 -13.01 -24.29 -32.55
N VAL A 13 -11.77 -23.83 -32.61
CA VAL A 13 -11.23 -22.87 -31.64
C VAL A 13 -12.00 -21.56 -31.64
N ILE A 14 -12.24 -20.98 -32.83
CA ILE A 14 -13.03 -19.74 -32.96
C ILE A 14 -14.48 -19.97 -32.50
N GLY A 15 -15.05 -21.13 -32.78
CA GLY A 15 -16.39 -21.47 -32.34
C GLY A 15 -16.53 -21.60 -30.83
N LEU A 16 -15.57 -22.27 -30.17
CA LEU A 16 -15.54 -22.39 -28.71
C LEU A 16 -15.35 -21.02 -28.05
N THR A 17 -14.42 -20.22 -28.59
CA THR A 17 -14.21 -18.83 -28.14
C THR A 17 -15.51 -18.02 -28.27
N GLY A 18 -16.18 -18.10 -29.41
CA GLY A 18 -17.43 -17.39 -29.65
C GLY A 18 -18.56 -17.86 -28.73
N ALA A 19 -18.69 -19.17 -28.49
CA ALA A 19 -19.72 -19.72 -27.62
C ALA A 19 -19.53 -19.28 -26.16
N LEU A 20 -18.28 -19.29 -25.66
CA LEU A 20 -17.96 -18.86 -24.31
C LEU A 20 -18.18 -17.35 -24.13
N LEU A 21 -17.74 -16.54 -25.09
CA LEU A 21 -17.99 -15.09 -25.05
C LEU A 21 -19.48 -14.75 -25.15
N LEU A 22 -20.25 -15.48 -25.98
CA LEU A 22 -21.69 -15.29 -26.06
C LEU A 22 -22.37 -15.59 -24.72
N TRP A 23 -22.01 -16.73 -24.10
CA TRP A 23 -22.55 -17.10 -22.79
C TRP A 23 -22.24 -16.05 -21.73
N MET A 24 -20.96 -15.65 -21.58
CA MET A 24 -20.55 -14.61 -20.63
C MET A 24 -21.16 -13.25 -20.96
N GLY A 25 -21.24 -12.92 -22.26
CA GLY A 25 -21.82 -11.67 -22.73
C GLY A 25 -23.32 -11.56 -22.42
N VAL A 26 -24.08 -12.66 -22.53
CA VAL A 26 -25.50 -12.69 -22.14
C VAL A 26 -25.66 -12.46 -20.65
N LEU A 27 -24.82 -13.09 -19.81
CA LEU A 27 -24.83 -12.85 -18.35
C LEU A 27 -24.48 -11.41 -18.01
N LEU A 28 -23.46 -10.85 -18.68
CA LEU A 28 -23.04 -9.46 -18.47
C LEU A 28 -24.12 -8.47 -18.91
N LEU A 29 -24.74 -8.70 -20.06
CA LEU A 29 -25.85 -7.88 -20.56
C LEU A 29 -27.06 -7.92 -19.64
N ALA A 30 -27.41 -9.10 -19.12
CA ALA A 30 -28.49 -9.27 -18.12
C ALA A 30 -28.20 -8.51 -16.81
N ALA A 31 -26.93 -8.31 -16.48
CA ALA A 31 -26.49 -7.48 -15.35
C ALA A 31 -26.36 -5.98 -15.69
N GLY A 32 -26.80 -5.56 -16.89
CA GLY A 32 -26.72 -4.16 -17.34
C GLY A 32 -25.33 -3.73 -17.82
N GLY A 33 -24.49 -4.69 -18.26
CA GLY A 33 -23.15 -4.42 -18.77
C GLY A 33 -23.06 -4.37 -20.30
N SER A 34 -21.83 -4.35 -20.81
CA SER A 34 -21.49 -4.15 -22.22
C SER A 34 -22.11 -5.18 -23.16
N LEU A 35 -22.73 -4.70 -24.25
CA LEU A 35 -23.25 -5.53 -25.36
C LEU A 35 -22.12 -6.14 -26.21
N TYR A 36 -20.92 -5.61 -26.15
CA TYR A 36 -19.79 -6.02 -26.98
C TYR A 36 -19.57 -7.54 -27.00
N TYR A 37 -19.61 -8.20 -25.85
CA TYR A 37 -19.31 -9.64 -25.73
C TYR A 37 -20.37 -10.53 -26.38
N VAL A 38 -21.64 -10.11 -26.36
CA VAL A 38 -22.71 -10.78 -27.10
C VAL A 38 -22.46 -10.67 -28.60
N PHE A 39 -22.18 -9.45 -29.08
CA PHE A 39 -21.83 -9.19 -30.47
C PHE A 39 -20.62 -10.02 -30.91
N ALA A 40 -19.52 -9.97 -30.15
CA ALA A 40 -18.31 -10.73 -30.40
C ALA A 40 -18.59 -12.24 -30.51
N GLY A 41 -19.35 -12.79 -29.58
CA GLY A 41 -19.71 -14.19 -29.54
C GLY A 41 -20.52 -14.62 -30.79
N VAL A 42 -21.54 -13.85 -31.18
CA VAL A 42 -22.38 -14.12 -32.37
C VAL A 42 -21.54 -14.06 -33.63
N VAL A 43 -20.69 -13.04 -33.79
CA VAL A 43 -19.87 -12.89 -35.00
C VAL A 43 -18.82 -13.99 -35.12
N LEU A 44 -18.17 -14.37 -34.01
CA LEU A 44 -17.18 -15.44 -33.98
C LEU A 44 -17.84 -16.82 -34.28
N LEU A 45 -19.02 -17.11 -33.73
CA LEU A 45 -19.77 -18.32 -34.05
C LEU A 45 -20.15 -18.36 -35.53
N SER A 46 -20.62 -17.25 -36.09
CA SER A 46 -20.95 -17.15 -37.52
C SER A 46 -19.71 -17.36 -38.38
N SER A 47 -18.58 -16.73 -38.03
CA SER A 47 -17.29 -16.96 -38.69
C SER A 47 -16.87 -18.42 -38.65
N ALA A 48 -16.99 -19.07 -37.47
CA ALA A 48 -16.65 -20.47 -37.30
C ALA A 48 -17.49 -21.40 -38.22
N VAL A 49 -18.78 -21.15 -38.37
CA VAL A 49 -19.66 -21.92 -39.27
C VAL A 49 -19.18 -21.82 -40.72
N PHE A 50 -18.84 -20.62 -41.20
CA PHE A 50 -18.30 -20.45 -42.56
C PHE A 50 -16.94 -21.13 -42.73
N LEU A 51 -16.03 -20.98 -41.75
CA LEU A 51 -14.71 -21.63 -41.77
C LEU A 51 -14.82 -23.16 -41.77
N PHE A 52 -15.75 -23.72 -41.01
CA PHE A 52 -16.00 -25.16 -40.99
C PHE A 52 -16.42 -25.69 -42.38
N ARG A 53 -17.20 -24.89 -43.10
CA ARG A 53 -17.60 -25.18 -44.48
C ARG A 53 -16.46 -24.98 -45.50
N GLY A 54 -15.37 -24.31 -45.09
CA GLY A 54 -14.26 -23.94 -45.97
C GLY A 54 -14.57 -22.69 -46.81
N ASP A 55 -15.48 -21.85 -46.36
CA ASP A 55 -15.90 -20.63 -47.04
C ASP A 55 -15.06 -19.43 -46.59
N VAL A 56 -14.52 -18.69 -47.55
CA VAL A 56 -13.68 -17.51 -47.33
C VAL A 56 -14.41 -16.40 -46.57
N ARG A 57 -15.73 -16.36 -46.65
CA ARG A 57 -16.55 -15.40 -45.88
C ARG A 57 -16.31 -15.47 -44.39
N GLY A 58 -15.93 -16.66 -43.85
CA GLY A 58 -15.53 -16.80 -42.45
C GLY A 58 -14.30 -15.98 -42.09
N ALA A 59 -13.30 -15.97 -42.94
CA ALA A 59 -12.08 -15.14 -42.72
C ALA A 59 -12.39 -13.63 -42.89
N GLN A 60 -13.21 -13.27 -43.83
CA GLN A 60 -13.65 -11.88 -44.04
C GLN A 60 -14.43 -11.36 -42.82
N LEU A 61 -15.36 -12.19 -42.31
CA LEU A 61 -16.13 -11.84 -41.11
C LEU A 61 -15.24 -11.70 -39.86
N TYR A 62 -14.26 -12.61 -39.73
CA TYR A 62 -13.28 -12.49 -38.65
C TYR A 62 -12.43 -11.19 -38.76
N GLY A 63 -11.99 -10.85 -39.96
CA GLY A 63 -11.24 -9.61 -40.23
C GLY A 63 -12.08 -8.36 -39.90
N ALA A 64 -13.35 -8.33 -40.30
CA ALA A 64 -14.26 -7.24 -39.96
C ALA A 64 -14.50 -7.15 -38.43
N PHE A 65 -14.69 -8.32 -37.78
CA PHE A 65 -14.78 -8.40 -36.32
C PHE A 65 -13.52 -7.82 -35.63
N LEU A 66 -12.34 -8.22 -36.10
CA LEU A 66 -11.09 -7.76 -35.52
C LEU A 66 -10.95 -6.23 -35.66
N LEU A 67 -11.26 -5.68 -36.84
CA LEU A 67 -11.26 -4.23 -37.05
C LEU A 67 -12.24 -3.52 -36.11
N PHE A 68 -13.45 -4.03 -36.00
CA PHE A 68 -14.47 -3.49 -35.10
C PHE A 68 -13.97 -3.54 -33.63
N THR A 69 -13.36 -4.65 -33.22
CA THR A 69 -12.79 -4.83 -31.87
C THR A 69 -11.70 -3.80 -31.57
N TYR A 70 -10.82 -3.52 -32.53
CA TYR A 70 -9.81 -2.46 -32.36
C TYR A 70 -10.44 -1.08 -32.20
N LEU A 71 -11.44 -0.75 -33.04
CA LEU A 71 -12.13 0.53 -32.95
C LEU A 71 -12.87 0.70 -31.62
N TRP A 72 -13.56 -0.36 -31.19
CA TRP A 72 -14.23 -0.38 -29.90
C TRP A 72 -13.25 -0.29 -28.74
N ALA A 73 -12.14 -1.03 -28.78
CA ALA A 73 -11.12 -0.99 -27.74
C ALA A 73 -10.49 0.41 -27.60
N LEU A 74 -10.19 1.06 -28.72
CA LEU A 74 -9.68 2.44 -28.74
C LEU A 74 -10.71 3.46 -28.23
N TYR A 75 -11.98 3.26 -28.54
CA TYR A 75 -13.06 4.10 -28.04
C TYR A 75 -13.22 3.97 -26.52
N GLU A 76 -13.13 2.74 -25.99
CA GLU A 76 -13.40 2.44 -24.57
C GLU A 76 -12.19 2.76 -23.68
N SER A 77 -10.96 2.55 -24.12
CA SER A 77 -9.75 2.64 -23.31
C SER A 77 -8.66 3.57 -23.86
N GLY A 78 -8.94 4.27 -24.96
CA GLY A 78 -7.95 5.14 -25.59
C GLY A 78 -6.69 4.38 -26.02
N LEU A 79 -5.53 5.00 -25.82
CA LEU A 79 -4.23 4.44 -26.20
C LEU A 79 -3.54 3.71 -25.02
N ASP A 80 -4.26 3.35 -23.95
CA ASP A 80 -3.69 2.62 -22.85
C ASP A 80 -3.33 1.17 -23.23
N ALA A 81 -2.02 0.86 -23.27
CA ALA A 81 -1.52 -0.43 -23.68
C ALA A 81 -1.99 -1.58 -22.75
N TRP A 82 -2.06 -1.33 -21.44
CA TRP A 82 -2.55 -2.31 -20.48
C TRP A 82 -4.05 -2.54 -20.62
N ALA A 83 -4.81 -1.47 -20.80
CA ALA A 83 -6.25 -1.56 -21.03
C ALA A 83 -6.60 -2.17 -22.39
N LEU A 84 -5.79 -1.95 -23.44
CA LEU A 84 -5.97 -2.54 -24.77
C LEU A 84 -5.67 -4.04 -24.81
N MET A 85 -4.71 -4.51 -24.00
CA MET A 85 -4.21 -5.89 -24.04
C MET A 85 -5.33 -6.93 -23.96
N PRO A 86 -6.21 -6.96 -22.95
CA PRO A 86 -7.27 -7.97 -22.84
C PRO A 86 -8.30 -7.88 -23.96
N ARG A 87 -8.46 -6.70 -24.56
CA ARG A 87 -9.46 -6.47 -25.61
C ARG A 87 -9.05 -6.96 -26.97
N VAL A 88 -7.74 -6.89 -27.30
CA VAL A 88 -7.27 -7.12 -28.68
C VAL A 88 -6.24 -8.24 -28.83
N ALA A 89 -5.43 -8.55 -27.81
CA ALA A 89 -4.26 -9.42 -27.96
C ALA A 89 -4.66 -10.85 -28.38
N MET A 90 -5.59 -11.48 -27.67
CA MET A 90 -6.01 -12.85 -27.96
C MET A 90 -6.62 -12.97 -29.36
N PHE A 91 -7.48 -12.03 -29.75
CA PHE A 91 -8.10 -12.05 -31.08
C PHE A 91 -7.07 -11.80 -32.18
N SER A 92 -6.08 -10.95 -31.93
CA SER A 92 -4.97 -10.72 -32.87
C SER A 92 -4.13 -11.97 -33.07
N VAL A 93 -3.78 -12.67 -31.98
CA VAL A 93 -3.04 -13.95 -32.05
C VAL A 93 -3.83 -15.02 -32.82
N LEU A 94 -5.13 -15.15 -32.55
CA LEU A 94 -6.00 -16.04 -33.34
C LEU A 94 -6.07 -15.62 -34.82
N GLY A 95 -6.05 -14.31 -35.09
CA GLY A 95 -6.01 -13.75 -36.44
C GLY A 95 -4.75 -14.14 -37.22
N LEU A 96 -3.62 -14.33 -36.57
CA LEU A 96 -2.39 -14.78 -37.22
C LEU A 96 -2.49 -16.17 -37.87
N TRP A 97 -3.40 -17.02 -37.39
CA TRP A 97 -3.62 -18.34 -38.03
C TRP A 97 -4.14 -18.25 -39.46
N PHE A 98 -4.86 -17.17 -39.81
CA PHE A 98 -5.29 -16.95 -41.20
C PHE A 98 -4.15 -16.67 -42.18
N ILE A 99 -2.97 -16.31 -41.64
CA ILE A 99 -1.77 -16.10 -42.44
C ILE A 99 -1.11 -17.43 -42.83
N LEU A 100 -1.34 -18.49 -42.06
CA LEU A 100 -0.72 -19.79 -42.28
C LEU A 100 -1.07 -20.38 -43.66
N PRO A 101 -0.10 -20.86 -44.43
CA PRO A 101 -0.34 -21.39 -45.78
C PRO A 101 -1.38 -22.52 -45.82
N ARG A 102 -1.42 -23.39 -44.79
CA ARG A 102 -2.41 -24.48 -44.69
C ARG A 102 -3.83 -23.96 -44.60
N VAL A 103 -4.08 -22.93 -43.79
CA VAL A 103 -5.42 -22.32 -43.64
C VAL A 103 -5.83 -21.63 -44.93
N ARG A 104 -4.91 -20.87 -45.53
CA ARG A 104 -5.18 -20.16 -46.79
C ARG A 104 -5.47 -21.11 -47.94
N ARG A 105 -4.72 -22.21 -48.12
CA ARG A 105 -5.01 -23.24 -49.11
C ARG A 105 -6.39 -23.88 -48.91
N GLY A 106 -6.73 -24.17 -47.64
CA GLY A 106 -8.01 -24.74 -47.27
C GLY A 106 -9.22 -23.82 -47.56
N LEU A 107 -9.02 -22.51 -47.52
CA LEU A 107 -10.07 -21.50 -47.79
C LEU A 107 -10.16 -21.14 -49.28
N LEU A 108 -9.02 -20.95 -49.95
CA LEU A 108 -8.99 -20.49 -51.34
C LEU A 108 -9.07 -21.66 -52.35
N GLN A 109 -8.80 -22.89 -51.90
CA GLN A 109 -8.75 -24.11 -52.74
C GLN A 109 -7.74 -24.00 -53.92
N THR A 110 -6.78 -23.08 -53.81
CA THR A 110 -5.71 -22.79 -54.77
C THR A 110 -4.39 -22.55 -54.04
N GLU A 111 -3.29 -22.63 -54.77
CA GLU A 111 -2.01 -22.21 -54.22
C GLU A 111 -2.00 -20.67 -53.99
N PRO A 112 -1.95 -20.20 -52.75
CA PRO A 112 -1.99 -18.79 -52.49
C PRO A 112 -0.64 -18.15 -52.86
N ALA A 113 -0.66 -17.01 -53.52
CA ALA A 113 0.55 -16.21 -53.72
C ALA A 113 1.19 -15.84 -52.39
N PRO A 114 2.55 -15.76 -52.33
CA PRO A 114 3.27 -15.39 -51.11
C PRO A 114 2.75 -14.07 -50.54
N LEU A 115 2.35 -14.07 -49.27
CA LEU A 115 1.75 -12.89 -48.59
C LEU A 115 2.61 -11.65 -48.71
N PHE A 116 3.92 -11.81 -48.48
CA PHE A 116 4.87 -10.71 -48.50
C PHE A 116 5.13 -10.10 -49.88
N LYS A 117 4.69 -10.75 -50.96
CA LYS A 117 4.72 -10.19 -52.33
C LYS A 117 3.44 -9.46 -52.73
N GLN A 118 2.38 -9.50 -51.92
CA GLN A 118 1.13 -8.80 -52.19
C GLN A 118 1.14 -7.38 -51.64
N ARG A 119 1.01 -6.36 -52.48
CA ARG A 119 0.99 -4.95 -52.09
C ARG A 119 0.02 -4.62 -50.94
N PRO A 120 -1.25 -5.13 -50.91
CA PRO A 120 -2.15 -4.84 -49.79
C PRO A 120 -1.65 -5.43 -48.46
N THR A 121 -1.02 -6.61 -48.46
CA THR A 121 -0.49 -7.25 -47.26
C THR A 121 0.72 -6.48 -46.70
N GLN A 122 1.58 -5.98 -47.59
CA GLN A 122 2.72 -5.14 -47.19
C GLN A 122 2.25 -3.79 -46.60
N ALA A 123 1.20 -3.20 -47.20
CA ALA A 123 0.61 -1.97 -46.69
C ALA A 123 -0.05 -2.16 -45.31
N THR A 124 -0.78 -3.30 -45.12
CA THR A 124 -1.42 -3.59 -43.85
C THR A 124 -0.41 -3.90 -42.75
N LEU A 125 0.62 -4.71 -43.02
CA LEU A 125 1.71 -4.99 -42.07
C LEU A 125 2.52 -3.73 -41.78
N GLY A 126 2.82 -2.93 -42.78
CA GLY A 126 3.50 -1.64 -42.62
C GLY A 126 2.68 -0.66 -41.78
N GLY A 127 1.38 -0.57 -42.03
CA GLY A 127 0.45 0.25 -41.25
C GLY A 127 0.33 -0.22 -39.80
N LEU A 128 0.23 -1.53 -39.57
CA LEU A 128 0.20 -2.10 -38.21
C LEU A 128 1.51 -1.88 -37.45
N THR A 129 2.65 -2.04 -38.14
CA THR A 129 3.96 -1.76 -37.55
C THR A 129 4.12 -0.29 -37.22
N LEU A 130 3.71 0.61 -38.12
CA LEU A 130 3.71 2.05 -37.88
C LEU A 130 2.77 2.44 -36.73
N LEU A 131 1.60 1.81 -36.63
CA LEU A 131 0.68 2.04 -35.52
C LEU A 131 1.26 1.56 -34.18
N ILE A 132 1.87 0.37 -34.13
CA ILE A 132 2.54 -0.15 -32.94
C ILE A 132 3.72 0.75 -32.55
N VAL A 133 4.53 1.19 -33.51
CA VAL A 133 5.64 2.12 -33.29
C VAL A 133 5.12 3.49 -32.84
N ALA A 134 4.05 4.00 -33.45
CA ALA A 134 3.42 5.25 -33.04
C ALA A 134 2.81 5.15 -31.63
N LEU A 135 2.21 4.02 -31.28
CA LEU A 135 1.72 3.72 -29.93
C LEU A 135 2.86 3.62 -28.90
N PHE A 136 3.98 3.05 -29.30
CA PHE A 136 5.21 3.02 -28.47
C PHE A 136 5.87 4.39 -28.33
N LEU A 137 5.88 5.20 -29.38
CA LEU A 137 6.49 6.51 -29.39
C LEU A 137 5.57 7.61 -28.81
N SER A 138 4.26 7.47 -28.92
CA SER A 138 3.30 8.42 -28.32
C SER A 138 3.23 8.30 -26.81
N ARG A 139 3.63 7.17 -26.27
CA ARG A 139 4.03 6.96 -24.88
C ARG A 139 5.55 6.99 -24.81
N GLY A 140 6.15 8.07 -25.31
CA GLY A 140 7.48 8.40 -24.84
C GLY A 140 7.44 8.18 -23.34
N PHE A 141 8.42 7.46 -22.81
CA PHE A 141 8.72 7.47 -21.40
C PHE A 141 9.08 8.92 -21.07
N ASP A 142 8.09 9.79 -21.03
CA ASP A 142 8.13 11.00 -20.25
C ASP A 142 8.11 10.55 -18.80
N VAL A 143 9.20 9.92 -18.42
CA VAL A 143 9.75 10.17 -17.13
C VAL A 143 10.13 11.64 -17.24
N GLY A 144 9.17 12.52 -17.00
CA GLY A 144 9.46 13.91 -16.74
C GLY A 144 10.36 13.89 -15.51
N VAL A 145 11.65 13.73 -15.75
CA VAL A 145 12.65 14.04 -14.73
C VAL A 145 12.38 15.51 -14.48
N PRO A 146 11.84 15.90 -13.31
CA PRO A 146 11.73 17.30 -12.98
C PRO A 146 13.14 17.86 -13.22
N SER A 147 13.27 18.82 -14.10
CA SER A 147 14.53 19.52 -14.28
C SER A 147 14.80 20.14 -12.92
N ALA A 148 15.66 19.52 -12.14
CA ALA A 148 16.15 20.09 -10.91
C ALA A 148 17.01 21.30 -11.27
N ALA A 149 16.37 22.41 -11.55
CA ALA A 149 16.98 23.72 -11.66
C ALA A 149 17.14 24.28 -10.24
N GLY A 150 17.71 23.48 -9.34
CA GLY A 150 18.05 23.89 -7.99
C GLY A 150 19.56 23.82 -7.83
N THR A 151 20.25 24.94 -8.02
CA THR A 151 21.59 25.15 -7.45
C THR A 151 21.46 25.36 -5.95
N GLY A 152 20.76 24.48 -5.27
CA GLY A 152 20.75 24.40 -3.82
C GLY A 152 22.10 23.82 -3.40
N LEU A 153 22.87 24.60 -2.62
CA LEU A 153 24.05 24.10 -1.92
C LEU A 153 23.58 22.90 -1.07
N VAL A 154 23.90 21.70 -1.53
CA VAL A 154 23.79 20.50 -0.70
C VAL A 154 24.79 20.72 0.43
N ASN A 155 24.30 21.12 1.60
CA ASN A 155 25.09 20.98 2.80
C ASN A 155 25.33 19.47 2.94
N ASN A 156 26.60 19.04 2.90
CA ASN A 156 26.99 17.68 3.21
C ASN A 156 26.51 17.36 4.63
N VAL A 157 25.29 16.87 4.75
CA VAL A 157 24.78 16.31 5.99
C VAL A 157 25.33 14.91 6.07
N THR A 158 26.57 14.82 6.57
CA THR A 158 27.14 13.56 7.04
C THR A 158 26.43 13.23 8.35
N GLY A 159 25.30 12.57 8.28
CA GLY A 159 24.52 12.16 9.45
C GLY A 159 24.17 10.69 9.36
N ASP A 160 24.10 10.06 10.51
CA ASP A 160 23.63 8.69 10.64
C ASP A 160 22.18 8.54 10.17
N TRP A 161 21.83 7.36 9.68
CA TRP A 161 20.44 6.96 9.47
C TRP A 161 19.89 6.43 10.80
N SER A 162 19.68 7.30 11.76
CA SER A 162 19.48 6.96 13.17
C SER A 162 18.05 6.50 13.53
N ASN A 163 17.12 6.63 12.62
CA ASN A 163 15.72 6.25 12.81
C ASN A 163 15.20 5.48 11.60
N TYR A 164 14.08 4.78 11.76
CA TYR A 164 13.43 4.03 10.67
C TYR A 164 13.27 4.87 9.39
N GLY A 165 12.79 6.09 9.50
CA GLY A 165 12.59 7.03 8.41
C GLY A 165 13.70 8.04 8.23
N SER A 166 14.96 7.67 8.44
CA SER A 166 16.15 8.53 8.45
C SER A 166 16.29 9.36 9.74
N SER A 167 15.28 10.14 10.05
CA SER A 167 15.21 11.02 11.22
C SER A 167 13.89 10.81 11.99
N LYS A 168 13.72 11.48 13.11
CA LYS A 168 12.47 11.53 13.88
C LYS A 168 11.32 12.15 13.06
N SER A 169 11.63 12.96 12.04
CA SER A 169 10.66 13.56 11.12
C SER A 169 10.13 12.56 10.07
N GLY A 170 10.82 11.44 9.84
CA GLY A 170 10.36 10.40 8.92
C GLY A 170 10.44 10.77 7.44
N THR A 171 11.36 11.66 7.05
CA THR A 171 11.48 12.13 5.65
C THR A 171 11.98 11.07 4.67
N ARG A 172 12.59 9.99 5.16
CA ARG A 172 13.18 8.91 4.32
C ARG A 172 14.13 9.42 3.25
N TYR A 173 14.79 10.53 3.54
CA TYR A 173 15.72 11.20 2.65
C TYR A 173 17.09 11.34 3.30
N ALA A 174 18.12 11.01 2.55
CA ALA A 174 19.50 11.29 2.93
C ALA A 174 20.03 12.40 2.01
N ALA A 175 20.38 13.54 2.57
CA ALA A 175 20.95 14.65 1.83
C ALA A 175 22.42 14.38 1.46
N THR A 176 22.69 13.28 0.74
CA THR A 176 24.01 12.89 0.26
C THR A 176 24.04 12.97 -1.26
N ASP A 177 25.17 13.38 -1.83
CA ASP A 177 25.41 13.51 -3.26
C ASP A 177 26.38 12.45 -3.83
N GLN A 178 26.74 11.47 -3.01
CA GLN A 178 27.67 10.40 -3.39
C GLN A 178 27.13 9.52 -4.53
N ILE A 179 25.80 9.35 -4.60
CA ILE A 179 25.13 8.63 -5.69
C ILE A 179 24.40 9.66 -6.56
N SER A 180 24.74 9.66 -7.84
CA SER A 180 24.22 10.63 -8.83
C SER A 180 23.79 9.90 -10.11
N LEU A 181 23.16 10.62 -11.04
CA LEU A 181 22.80 10.10 -12.37
C LEU A 181 24.04 9.62 -13.16
N GLU A 182 25.22 10.19 -12.91
CA GLU A 182 26.45 9.82 -13.59
C GLU A 182 27.02 8.50 -13.09
N ASN A 183 26.80 8.14 -11.82
CA ASN A 183 27.45 6.97 -11.23
C ASN A 183 26.50 5.86 -10.78
N ILE A 184 25.19 6.08 -10.75
CA ILE A 184 24.21 5.07 -10.32
C ILE A 184 24.33 3.74 -11.12
N GLY A 185 24.69 3.82 -12.40
CA GLY A 185 24.91 2.65 -13.23
C GLY A 185 26.20 1.87 -12.91
N GLN A 186 27.05 2.40 -12.02
CA GLN A 186 28.32 1.80 -11.60
C GLN A 186 28.22 1.18 -10.20
N LEU A 187 27.04 1.23 -9.57
CA LEU A 187 26.84 0.63 -8.26
C LEU A 187 27.06 -0.88 -8.32
N GLU A 188 27.88 -1.39 -7.40
CA GLU A 188 28.14 -2.81 -7.22
C GLU A 188 27.71 -3.26 -5.84
N ARG A 189 27.26 -4.51 -5.72
CA ARG A 189 26.95 -5.09 -4.43
C ARG A 189 28.24 -5.33 -3.65
N ALA A 190 28.44 -4.59 -2.55
CA ALA A 190 29.61 -4.73 -1.71
C ALA A 190 29.59 -6.06 -0.92
N TRP A 191 28.48 -6.40 -0.34
CA TRP A 191 28.30 -7.64 0.44
C TRP A 191 26.84 -8.11 0.45
N GLU A 192 26.63 -9.32 0.92
CA GLU A 192 25.30 -9.91 1.14
C GLU A 192 25.38 -10.82 2.36
N ILE A 193 24.42 -10.70 3.27
CA ILE A 193 24.29 -11.56 4.44
C ILE A 193 22.95 -12.28 4.42
N ARG A 194 22.95 -13.54 4.88
CA ARG A 194 21.75 -14.29 5.21
C ARG A 194 21.62 -14.36 6.71
N THR A 195 20.53 -13.85 7.26
CA THR A 195 20.30 -13.82 8.72
C THR A 195 20.19 -15.21 9.34
N GLY A 196 19.88 -16.24 8.54
CA GLY A 196 19.60 -17.59 9.03
C GLY A 196 18.25 -17.75 9.71
N VAL A 197 17.46 -16.69 9.81
CA VAL A 197 16.13 -16.68 10.46
C VAL A 197 15.07 -16.80 9.39
N PRO A 198 14.21 -17.83 9.43
CA PRO A 198 13.09 -17.94 8.49
C PRO A 198 11.99 -16.92 8.81
N GLY A 199 11.23 -16.54 7.78
CA GLY A 199 10.08 -15.66 7.93
C GLY A 199 10.13 -14.43 7.02
N ALA A 200 9.15 -13.54 7.19
CA ALA A 200 9.06 -12.31 6.41
C ALA A 200 10.10 -11.28 6.91
N PHE A 201 11.00 -10.87 6.01
CA PHE A 201 11.95 -9.82 6.30
C PHE A 201 11.40 -8.46 5.86
N LYS A 202 11.09 -7.59 6.82
CA LYS A 202 10.52 -6.25 6.60
C LYS A 202 11.27 -5.17 7.41
N GLY A 203 12.40 -5.53 8.01
CA GLY A 203 13.19 -4.63 8.84
C GLY A 203 13.93 -3.60 7.98
N THR A 204 13.86 -2.34 8.41
CA THR A 204 14.74 -1.28 7.92
C THR A 204 15.91 -1.15 8.89
N PRO A 205 17.15 -1.29 8.41
CA PRO A 205 18.30 -1.08 9.27
C PRO A 205 18.46 0.39 9.65
N ILE A 206 19.01 0.65 10.83
CA ILE A 206 19.52 1.96 11.22
C ILE A 206 21.05 1.91 11.27
N GLN A 207 21.69 3.02 10.93
CA GLN A 207 23.13 3.18 11.04
C GLN A 207 23.44 4.22 12.13
N ILE A 208 24.28 3.84 13.06
CA ILE A 208 24.78 4.71 14.13
C ILE A 208 26.30 4.56 14.19
N ASP A 209 27.01 5.62 13.98
CA ASP A 209 28.48 5.63 13.88
C ASP A 209 28.96 4.57 12.85
N ASP A 210 29.77 3.62 13.32
CA ASP A 210 30.32 2.50 12.55
C ASP A 210 29.48 1.21 12.62
N GLY A 211 28.25 1.24 13.15
CA GLY A 211 27.38 0.08 13.36
C GLY A 211 26.10 0.12 12.54
N LEU A 212 25.68 -1.02 11.99
CA LEU A 212 24.40 -1.21 11.33
C LEU A 212 23.54 -2.13 12.19
N TYR A 213 22.36 -1.65 12.61
CA TYR A 213 21.47 -2.38 13.51
C TYR A 213 20.14 -2.68 12.85
N MET A 214 19.67 -3.90 13.00
CA MET A 214 18.43 -4.37 12.37
C MET A 214 17.78 -5.50 13.16
N CYS A 215 16.53 -5.81 12.88
CA CYS A 215 15.85 -6.97 13.43
C CYS A 215 15.27 -7.89 12.36
N THR A 216 15.09 -9.15 12.70
CA THR A 216 14.46 -10.18 11.87
C THR A 216 12.98 -10.35 12.20
N GLY A 217 12.27 -11.18 11.41
CA GLY A 217 10.86 -11.51 11.67
C GLY A 217 10.59 -12.13 13.04
N GLN A 218 11.60 -12.75 13.67
CA GLN A 218 11.51 -13.30 15.02
C GLN A 218 12.06 -12.35 16.10
N ASN A 219 12.12 -11.05 15.82
CA ASN A 219 12.66 -10.01 16.69
C ASN A 219 14.13 -10.23 17.13
N ILE A 220 14.87 -11.09 16.45
CA ILE A 220 16.31 -11.23 16.69
C ILE A 220 16.98 -9.96 16.21
N ILE A 221 17.75 -9.29 17.10
CA ILE A 221 18.51 -8.09 16.77
C ILE A 221 19.89 -8.50 16.26
N LEU A 222 20.34 -7.87 15.20
CA LEU A 222 21.67 -8.03 14.62
C LEU A 222 22.40 -6.69 14.65
N ALA A 223 23.66 -6.71 15.06
CA ALA A 223 24.60 -5.62 14.79
C ALA A 223 25.60 -6.10 13.76
N LEU A 224 25.73 -5.35 12.69
CA LEU A 224 26.59 -5.66 11.55
C LEU A 224 27.63 -4.55 11.36
N ASP A 225 28.76 -4.93 10.82
CA ASP A 225 29.70 -3.99 10.26
C ASP A 225 29.16 -3.45 8.92
N PRO A 226 29.01 -2.13 8.73
CA PRO A 226 28.41 -1.57 7.52
C PRO A 226 29.25 -1.75 6.26
N ASP A 227 30.59 -1.89 6.39
CA ASP A 227 31.50 -2.03 5.25
C ASP A 227 31.61 -3.46 4.75
N THR A 228 31.53 -4.45 5.66
CA THR A 228 31.77 -5.85 5.35
C THR A 228 30.52 -6.74 5.46
N GLY A 229 29.51 -6.29 6.19
CA GLY A 229 28.32 -7.09 6.53
C GLY A 229 28.60 -8.15 7.60
N GLU A 230 29.78 -8.18 8.22
CA GLU A 230 30.11 -9.14 9.28
C GLU A 230 29.25 -8.89 10.52
N GLU A 231 28.71 -9.97 11.11
CA GLU A 231 27.94 -9.91 12.33
C GLU A 231 28.84 -9.65 13.54
N ARG A 232 28.64 -8.50 14.21
CA ARG A 232 29.39 -8.14 15.42
C ARG A 232 28.82 -8.80 16.66
N TRP A 233 27.49 -8.81 16.76
CA TRP A 233 26.74 -9.51 17.80
C TRP A 233 25.30 -9.80 17.34
N ARG A 234 24.66 -10.72 18.06
CA ARG A 234 23.28 -11.12 17.89
C ARG A 234 22.61 -11.25 19.25
N PHE A 235 21.39 -10.75 19.35
CA PHE A 235 20.53 -10.95 20.50
C PHE A 235 19.24 -11.65 20.06
N ASP A 236 18.94 -12.81 20.64
CA ASP A 236 17.69 -13.54 20.45
C ASP A 236 16.79 -13.34 21.66
N PRO A 237 15.61 -12.71 21.51
CA PRO A 237 14.67 -12.50 22.61
C PRO A 237 13.95 -13.77 23.05
N GLU A 238 14.17 -14.91 22.37
CA GLU A 238 13.50 -16.17 22.67
C GLU A 238 11.97 -15.99 22.78
N LEU A 239 11.33 -15.60 21.66
CA LEU A 239 9.90 -15.31 21.63
C LEU A 239 9.08 -16.46 22.20
N GLN A 240 8.23 -16.15 23.19
CA GLN A 240 7.41 -17.12 23.90
C GLN A 240 5.97 -17.23 23.35
N SER A 241 5.64 -16.44 22.34
CA SER A 241 4.27 -16.37 21.84
C SER A 241 3.93 -17.49 20.86
N PRO A 242 2.71 -18.03 20.94
CA PRO A 242 2.12 -18.74 19.81
C PRO A 242 2.06 -17.78 18.60
N LYS A 243 1.99 -18.36 17.40
CA LYS A 243 1.89 -17.61 16.16
C LYS A 243 0.82 -16.53 16.26
N ILE A 244 1.21 -15.28 15.98
CA ILE A 244 0.26 -14.18 15.80
C ILE A 244 -0.59 -14.43 14.56
N GLY A 245 -1.78 -13.84 14.48
CA GLY A 245 -2.70 -14.01 13.35
C GLY A 245 -2.18 -13.47 12.02
N PHE A 246 -1.11 -12.66 12.06
CA PHE A 246 -0.39 -12.13 10.91
C PHE A 246 1.02 -12.72 10.80
N TRP A 247 1.81 -12.24 9.84
CA TRP A 247 3.20 -12.70 9.67
C TRP A 247 4.10 -12.18 10.80
N ASP A 248 4.87 -13.08 11.38
CA ASP A 248 5.96 -12.69 12.29
C ASP A 248 6.88 -11.72 11.58
N THR A 249 6.99 -10.50 12.13
CA THR A 249 7.84 -9.48 11.54
C THR A 249 8.31 -8.48 12.58
N CYS A 250 9.51 -7.96 12.40
CA CYS A 250 10.01 -6.77 13.05
C CYS A 250 10.36 -5.76 11.96
N ARG A 251 9.95 -4.50 12.11
CA ARG A 251 10.22 -3.46 11.11
C ARG A 251 11.47 -2.67 11.37
N GLY A 252 11.97 -2.67 12.59
CA GLY A 252 13.19 -1.95 12.92
C GLY A 252 13.46 -1.92 14.42
N VAL A 253 14.56 -1.28 14.76
CA VAL A 253 15.01 -1.04 16.13
C VAL A 253 15.16 0.46 16.33
N THR A 254 15.26 0.88 17.61
CA THR A 254 15.43 2.29 17.99
C THR A 254 16.73 2.46 18.75
N TYR A 255 17.49 3.47 18.40
CA TYR A 255 18.67 3.88 19.14
C TYR A 255 18.32 4.93 20.19
N TYR A 256 18.96 4.83 21.36
CA TYR A 256 18.93 5.85 22.39
C TYR A 256 20.29 5.97 23.05
N GLU A 257 20.74 7.19 23.21
CA GLU A 257 21.89 7.58 24.00
C GLU A 257 21.43 8.45 25.16
N SER A 258 21.84 8.09 26.38
CA SER A 258 21.48 8.87 27.56
C SER A 258 22.34 10.14 27.65
N PRO A 259 21.73 11.33 27.64
CA PRO A 259 22.49 12.57 27.74
C PRO A 259 23.20 12.75 29.11
N GLU A 260 22.76 12.00 30.13
CA GLU A 260 23.27 12.10 31.49
C GLU A 260 24.26 10.98 31.87
N ALA A 261 24.30 9.88 31.11
CA ALA A 261 25.16 8.75 31.42
C ALA A 261 26.61 9.00 30.99
N ASN A 262 27.55 8.39 31.73
CA ASN A 262 28.92 8.32 31.26
C ASN A 262 28.96 7.50 29.96
N PRO A 263 29.42 8.00 28.82
CA PRO A 263 29.45 7.27 27.55
C PRO A 263 30.21 5.93 27.59
N ALA A 264 31.10 5.75 28.57
CA ALA A 264 31.82 4.49 28.78
C ALA A 264 31.05 3.48 29.65
N ALA A 265 29.92 3.89 30.23
CA ALA A 265 29.13 2.98 31.06
C ALA A 265 28.36 1.99 30.18
N GLU A 266 28.20 0.77 30.71
CA GLU A 266 27.34 -0.22 30.09
C GLU A 266 25.91 0.34 29.92
N CYS A 267 25.31 0.12 28.71
CA CYS A 267 23.97 0.60 28.39
C CYS A 267 23.79 2.14 28.42
N ALA A 268 24.86 2.95 28.41
CA ALA A 268 24.72 4.37 28.13
C ALA A 268 24.12 4.62 26.75
N GLU A 269 24.56 3.81 25.80
CA GLU A 269 23.98 3.68 24.45
C GLU A 269 23.26 2.33 24.32
N ARG A 270 22.05 2.36 23.80
CA ARG A 270 21.23 1.13 23.72
C ARG A 270 20.42 1.03 22.46
N ILE A 271 20.14 -0.21 22.08
CA ILE A 271 19.20 -0.58 21.03
C ILE A 271 17.93 -1.09 21.70
N LEU A 272 16.81 -0.52 21.33
CA LEU A 272 15.49 -0.84 21.87
C LEU A 272 14.61 -1.47 20.78
N THR A 273 13.86 -2.49 21.16
CA THR A 273 12.89 -3.12 20.27
C THR A 273 11.64 -3.53 21.05
N ALA A 274 10.50 -3.50 20.36
CA ALA A 274 9.29 -4.12 20.86
C ALA A 274 9.00 -5.41 20.09
N THR A 275 8.44 -6.41 20.77
CA THR A 275 8.34 -7.76 20.24
C THR A 275 6.90 -8.19 19.94
N THR A 276 6.76 -9.22 19.12
CA THR A 276 5.47 -9.79 18.78
C THR A 276 4.81 -10.59 19.93
N ASP A 277 5.54 -10.86 21.01
CA ASP A 277 5.00 -11.39 22.28
C ASP A 277 4.77 -10.28 23.33
N ALA A 278 4.64 -9.02 22.88
CA ALA A 278 4.29 -7.86 23.70
C ALA A 278 5.29 -7.55 24.83
N ARG A 279 6.59 -7.63 24.56
CA ARG A 279 7.66 -7.12 25.41
C ARG A 279 8.33 -5.89 24.79
N LEU A 280 8.88 -5.01 25.60
CA LEU A 280 9.80 -3.96 25.22
C LEU A 280 11.16 -4.28 25.82
N ILE A 281 12.20 -4.33 24.99
CA ILE A 281 13.54 -4.84 25.34
C ILE A 281 14.59 -3.77 25.05
N ALA A 282 15.57 -3.66 25.92
CA ALA A 282 16.74 -2.81 25.76
C ALA A 282 18.02 -3.63 25.84
N VAL A 283 18.89 -3.52 24.84
CA VAL A 283 20.23 -4.13 24.83
C VAL A 283 21.31 -3.06 24.64
N ASP A 284 22.48 -3.32 25.20
CA ASP A 284 23.65 -2.45 25.02
C ASP A 284 24.09 -2.41 23.55
N LYS A 285 24.30 -1.23 23.00
CA LYS A 285 24.66 -1.01 21.58
C LYS A 285 25.92 -1.76 21.17
N LYS A 286 26.92 -1.85 22.07
CA LYS A 286 28.25 -2.38 21.76
C LYS A 286 28.32 -3.90 21.88
N SER A 287 27.59 -4.47 22.85
CA SER A 287 27.71 -5.89 23.21
C SER A 287 26.47 -6.74 22.89
N GLY A 288 25.30 -6.13 22.70
CA GLY A 288 24.02 -6.85 22.55
C GLY A 288 23.51 -7.47 23.85
N ILE A 289 24.14 -7.20 25.00
CA ILE A 289 23.73 -7.73 26.31
C ILE A 289 22.50 -6.94 26.81
N PRO A 290 21.48 -7.61 27.36
CA PRO A 290 20.32 -6.94 27.97
C PRO A 290 20.73 -5.92 29.05
N CYS A 291 20.13 -4.73 29.01
CA CYS A 291 20.39 -3.65 29.94
C CYS A 291 19.74 -3.92 31.30
N SER A 292 20.50 -4.40 32.27
CA SER A 292 19.99 -4.84 33.59
C SER A 292 19.20 -3.78 34.36
N GLY A 293 19.46 -2.48 34.11
CA GLY A 293 18.72 -1.36 34.69
C GLY A 293 17.38 -1.04 33.99
N PHE A 294 17.02 -1.74 32.92
CA PHE A 294 15.77 -1.55 32.20
C PHE A 294 14.77 -2.65 32.58
N GLY A 295 13.69 -2.28 33.28
CA GLY A 295 12.69 -3.21 33.75
C GLY A 295 13.27 -4.35 34.59
N VAL A 296 12.94 -5.58 34.21
CA VAL A 296 13.48 -6.82 34.81
C VAL A 296 14.38 -7.50 33.77
N ASN A 297 15.66 -7.58 34.04
CA ASN A 297 16.63 -8.23 33.13
C ASN A 297 16.65 -7.65 31.70
N GLY A 298 16.42 -6.36 31.53
CA GLY A 298 16.45 -5.69 30.23
C GLY A 298 15.11 -5.67 29.50
N GLU A 299 14.03 -6.06 30.14
CA GLU A 299 12.71 -6.08 29.50
C GLU A 299 11.55 -5.65 30.40
N ILE A 300 10.47 -5.19 29.78
CA ILE A 300 9.17 -4.92 30.42
C ILE A 300 8.04 -5.58 29.62
N SER A 301 6.97 -5.96 30.33
CA SER A 301 5.75 -6.48 29.69
C SER A 301 4.85 -5.32 29.24
N LEU A 302 4.44 -5.35 27.99
CA LEU A 302 3.45 -4.43 27.43
C LEU A 302 2.00 -4.86 27.72
N LEU A 303 1.80 -6.00 28.40
CA LEU A 303 0.45 -6.47 28.79
C LEU A 303 -0.02 -5.86 30.12
N SER A 304 0.84 -5.10 30.81
CA SER A 304 0.44 -4.42 32.06
C SER A 304 -0.72 -3.47 31.82
N GLY A 305 -1.80 -3.63 32.59
CA GLY A 305 -3.03 -2.81 32.50
C GLY A 305 -3.96 -3.18 31.33
N MET A 306 -3.61 -4.18 30.51
CA MET A 306 -4.43 -4.60 29.35
C MET A 306 -5.57 -5.56 29.71
N GLY A 307 -5.61 -6.08 30.94
CA GLY A 307 -6.53 -7.13 31.36
C GLY A 307 -6.21 -8.49 30.76
N GLU A 308 -7.23 -9.31 30.55
CA GLU A 308 -7.05 -10.58 29.88
C GLU A 308 -6.86 -10.36 28.37
N VAL A 309 -5.72 -10.81 27.85
CA VAL A 309 -5.38 -10.73 26.43
C VAL A 309 -5.17 -12.15 25.91
N VAL A 310 -5.94 -12.52 24.89
CA VAL A 310 -5.72 -13.78 24.17
C VAL A 310 -4.33 -13.73 23.53
N PRO A 311 -3.48 -14.75 23.69
CA PRO A 311 -2.15 -14.76 23.11
C PRO A 311 -2.19 -14.49 21.58
N GLY A 312 -1.42 -13.52 21.12
CA GLY A 312 -1.40 -13.08 19.73
C GLY A 312 -2.46 -12.02 19.36
N PHE A 313 -3.31 -11.58 20.29
CA PHE A 313 -4.29 -10.50 20.04
C PHE A 313 -3.74 -9.10 20.30
N TYR A 314 -2.60 -8.98 20.96
CA TYR A 314 -1.85 -7.74 21.10
C TYR A 314 -0.36 -8.02 20.90
N PHE A 315 0.28 -7.27 20.04
CA PHE A 315 1.68 -7.44 19.67
C PHE A 315 2.25 -6.13 19.08
N VAL A 316 3.57 -6.05 18.93
CA VAL A 316 4.22 -4.87 18.36
C VAL A 316 5.15 -5.29 17.23
N THR A 317 5.09 -4.58 16.11
CA THR A 317 5.98 -4.81 14.95
C THR A 317 6.78 -3.57 14.57
N SER A 318 6.36 -2.40 15.04
CA SER A 318 6.99 -1.10 14.76
C SER A 318 8.03 -0.75 15.82
N PRO A 319 9.17 -0.17 15.44
CA PRO A 319 10.11 0.35 16.44
C PRO A 319 9.46 1.49 17.22
N PRO A 320 9.77 1.60 18.53
CA PRO A 320 9.38 2.77 19.33
C PRO A 320 10.00 4.06 18.79
N THR A 321 9.42 5.21 19.13
CA THR A 321 9.98 6.52 18.81
C THR A 321 10.42 7.24 20.08
N ILE A 322 11.63 7.82 20.10
CA ILE A 322 12.10 8.68 21.19
C ILE A 322 11.70 10.12 20.90
N ALA A 323 10.98 10.72 21.83
CA ALA A 323 10.58 12.14 21.79
C ALA A 323 10.79 12.79 23.16
N ASN A 324 11.65 13.81 23.23
CA ASN A 324 11.96 14.53 24.48
C ASN A 324 12.28 13.59 25.67
N ASP A 325 13.17 12.62 25.46
CA ASP A 325 13.58 11.59 26.41
C ASP A 325 12.46 10.67 26.91
N VAL A 326 11.38 10.54 26.14
CA VAL A 326 10.32 9.56 26.37
C VAL A 326 10.28 8.57 25.21
N LEU A 327 10.30 7.28 25.51
CA LEU A 327 10.16 6.19 24.56
C LEU A 327 8.68 5.91 24.34
N VAL A 328 8.16 6.26 23.18
CA VAL A 328 6.73 6.16 22.88
C VAL A 328 6.45 5.02 21.91
N LEU A 329 5.42 4.24 22.20
CA LEU A 329 4.91 3.20 21.29
C LEU A 329 3.42 2.95 21.50
N GLY A 330 2.76 2.52 20.43
CA GLY A 330 1.48 1.86 20.44
C GLY A 330 1.65 0.35 20.27
N GLY A 331 0.59 -0.32 19.85
CA GLY A 331 0.63 -1.74 19.54
C GLY A 331 -0.35 -2.07 18.44
N TRP A 332 -0.21 -3.27 17.92
CA TRP A 332 -1.16 -3.85 16.98
C TRP A 332 -2.15 -4.72 17.74
N VAL A 333 -3.41 -4.51 17.48
CA VAL A 333 -4.50 -5.37 17.95
C VAL A 333 -4.94 -6.23 16.78
N LEU A 334 -5.19 -7.54 17.01
CA LEU A 334 -5.70 -8.44 15.98
C LEU A 334 -7.18 -8.14 15.74
N ASP A 335 -7.47 -7.50 14.61
CA ASP A 335 -8.79 -6.95 14.29
C ASP A 335 -9.83 -8.04 13.97
N ASN A 336 -11.12 -7.68 14.08
CA ASN A 336 -12.27 -8.48 13.66
C ASN A 336 -12.45 -9.82 14.34
N GLN A 337 -11.89 -10.01 15.53
CA GLN A 337 -12.07 -11.24 16.31
C GLN A 337 -13.21 -11.13 17.32
N MET A 338 -13.38 -9.95 17.92
CA MET A 338 -14.43 -9.65 18.91
C MET A 338 -14.69 -8.13 18.99
N THR A 339 -15.77 -7.73 19.65
CA THR A 339 -16.11 -6.32 19.85
C THR A 339 -15.30 -5.66 20.98
N GLU A 340 -14.80 -6.45 21.93
CA GLU A 340 -13.96 -5.99 23.03
C GLU A 340 -12.52 -6.48 22.88
N GLU A 341 -11.91 -6.12 21.75
CA GLU A 341 -10.50 -6.35 21.49
C GLU A 341 -9.61 -5.70 22.57
N PRO A 342 -8.34 -6.08 22.71
CA PRO A 342 -7.42 -5.37 23.58
C PRO A 342 -7.39 -3.86 23.32
N SER A 343 -7.03 -3.09 24.34
CA SER A 343 -6.93 -1.64 24.21
C SER A 343 -5.85 -1.22 23.20
N GLY A 344 -6.14 -0.19 22.42
CA GLY A 344 -5.19 0.52 21.55
C GLY A 344 -4.33 1.57 22.28
N VAL A 345 -4.21 1.50 23.60
CA VAL A 345 -3.48 2.45 24.44
C VAL A 345 -2.08 2.74 23.90
N VAL A 346 -1.73 4.03 23.81
CA VAL A 346 -0.36 4.48 23.51
C VAL A 346 0.34 4.83 24.81
N ARG A 347 1.60 4.42 24.94
CA ARG A 347 2.35 4.56 26.19
C ARG A 347 3.74 5.18 25.97
N GLY A 348 4.11 6.05 26.89
CA GLY A 348 5.46 6.60 27.00
C GLY A 348 6.19 6.00 28.19
N PHE A 349 7.42 5.56 27.97
CA PHE A 349 8.29 4.96 28.98
C PHE A 349 9.59 5.73 29.12
N ASN A 350 10.20 5.65 30.28
CA ASN A 350 11.57 6.11 30.46
C ASN A 350 12.53 5.18 29.70
N PRO A 351 13.32 5.67 28.74
CA PRO A 351 14.19 4.83 27.93
C PRO A 351 15.34 4.21 28.70
N MET A 352 15.67 4.71 29.90
CA MET A 352 16.72 4.17 30.77
C MET A 352 16.22 3.11 31.72
N THR A 353 15.02 3.28 32.29
CA THR A 353 14.51 2.41 33.36
C THR A 353 13.38 1.51 32.93
N GLY A 354 12.69 1.81 31.81
CA GLY A 354 11.48 1.12 31.40
C GLY A 354 10.24 1.48 32.22
N GLU A 355 10.33 2.42 33.16
CA GLU A 355 9.18 2.89 33.94
C GLU A 355 8.18 3.62 33.06
N LEU A 356 6.88 3.39 33.30
CA LEU A 356 5.82 4.10 32.62
C LEU A 356 5.83 5.59 33.03
N VAL A 357 5.99 6.48 32.05
CA VAL A 357 5.90 7.93 32.24
C VAL A 357 4.46 8.39 32.10
N TRP A 358 3.79 7.94 31.05
CA TRP A 358 2.39 8.21 30.77
C TRP A 358 1.72 7.12 29.91
N ALA A 359 0.40 7.07 29.97
CA ALA A 359 -0.43 6.27 29.08
C ALA A 359 -1.57 7.14 28.53
N TRP A 360 -1.78 7.12 27.25
CA TRP A 360 -2.95 7.72 26.61
C TRP A 360 -3.99 6.63 26.33
N ASP A 361 -4.94 6.51 27.25
CA ASP A 361 -6.13 5.68 27.10
C ASP A 361 -7.26 6.52 26.47
N MET A 362 -7.61 6.21 25.24
CA MET A 362 -8.56 7.00 24.44
C MET A 362 -9.96 7.08 25.07
N GLY A 363 -10.34 6.11 25.91
CA GLY A 363 -11.60 6.13 26.64
C GLY A 363 -11.53 6.77 28.03
N ARG A 364 -10.34 7.09 28.51
CA ARG A 364 -10.09 7.60 29.87
C ARG A 364 -8.97 8.64 29.86
N GLU A 365 -9.10 9.67 29.03
CA GLU A 365 -8.10 10.74 28.85
C GLU A 365 -7.80 11.53 30.14
N ASP A 366 -8.64 11.41 31.14
CA ASP A 366 -8.43 11.96 32.49
C ASP A 366 -7.31 11.23 33.28
N ARG A 367 -6.92 10.03 32.84
CA ARG A 367 -5.91 9.20 33.47
C ARG A 367 -4.70 8.97 32.54
N THR A 368 -3.53 9.25 33.04
CA THR A 368 -2.29 9.12 32.27
C THR A 368 -1.33 8.09 32.85
N GLY A 369 -1.78 7.21 33.72
CA GLY A 369 -0.99 6.14 34.36
C GLY A 369 -1.55 4.75 34.10
N LEU A 370 -1.04 3.78 34.84
CA LEU A 370 -1.63 2.43 34.88
C LEU A 370 -3.04 2.50 35.45
N PRO A 371 -3.97 1.65 34.96
CA PRO A 371 -5.28 1.46 35.59
C PRO A 371 -5.14 1.04 37.05
N ALA A 372 -6.16 1.34 37.88
CA ALA A 372 -6.19 0.88 39.25
C ALA A 372 -6.26 -0.66 39.31
N PRO A 373 -5.84 -1.29 40.42
CA PRO A 373 -5.96 -2.74 40.59
C PRO A 373 -7.39 -3.21 40.33
N GLY A 374 -7.56 -4.15 39.39
CA GLY A 374 -8.85 -4.68 38.94
C GLY A 374 -9.53 -3.89 37.81
N GLU A 375 -8.95 -2.76 37.37
CA GLU A 375 -9.35 -2.03 36.17
C GLU A 375 -8.38 -2.33 35.00
N ASN A 376 -8.83 -2.05 33.78
CA ASN A 376 -8.03 -2.18 32.58
C ASN A 376 -8.10 -0.88 31.76
N TYR A 377 -7.19 -0.70 30.81
CA TYR A 377 -7.35 0.27 29.74
C TYR A 377 -8.61 -0.01 28.94
N THR A 378 -9.21 1.03 28.35
CA THR A 378 -10.44 0.92 27.56
C THR A 378 -10.27 0.00 26.37
N ARG A 379 -11.06 -1.07 26.33
CA ARG A 379 -10.99 -2.08 25.27
C ARG A 379 -11.69 -1.62 24.00
N GLY A 380 -11.30 -2.21 22.84
CA GLY A 380 -11.90 -1.95 21.54
C GLY A 380 -11.58 -0.57 20.96
N THR A 381 -10.70 0.21 21.61
CA THR A 381 -10.26 1.51 21.09
C THR A 381 -9.31 1.35 19.90
N PRO A 382 -9.24 2.37 19.00
CA PRO A 382 -8.29 2.40 17.90
C PRO A 382 -6.87 2.08 18.35
N ASN A 383 -6.13 1.37 17.53
CA ASN A 383 -4.75 1.00 17.83
C ASN A 383 -3.75 1.84 17.04
N VAL A 384 -2.48 1.78 17.42
CA VAL A 384 -1.37 2.45 16.73
C VAL A 384 -0.34 1.40 16.35
N TRP A 385 -0.57 0.79 15.21
CA TRP A 385 0.28 -0.28 14.71
C TRP A 385 1.41 0.21 13.81
N SER A 386 1.26 1.41 13.22
CA SER A 386 2.25 2.02 12.35
C SER A 386 3.31 2.80 13.16
N LEU A 387 4.19 3.49 12.46
CA LEU A 387 5.25 4.29 13.03
C LEU A 387 4.76 5.69 13.41
N THR A 388 5.35 6.25 14.42
CA THR A 388 5.14 7.63 14.85
C THR A 388 6.29 8.53 14.40
N SER A 389 6.10 9.84 14.40
CA SER A 389 7.13 10.86 14.16
C SER A 389 7.12 11.90 15.25
N ALA A 390 8.24 12.57 15.49
CA ALA A 390 8.38 13.51 16.59
C ALA A 390 9.02 14.84 16.18
N ASP A 391 8.49 15.93 16.72
CA ASP A 391 9.08 17.26 16.70
C ASP A 391 9.48 17.64 18.13
N GLU A 392 10.78 17.55 18.43
CA GLU A 392 11.30 17.82 19.78
C GLU A 392 11.28 19.32 20.13
N GLU A 393 11.29 20.20 19.13
CA GLU A 393 11.18 21.64 19.35
C GLU A 393 9.77 22.02 19.83
N LEU A 394 8.75 21.46 19.20
CA LEU A 394 7.35 21.63 19.61
C LEU A 394 6.97 20.76 20.81
N GLY A 395 7.80 19.76 21.15
CA GLY A 395 7.50 18.76 22.18
C GLY A 395 6.31 17.87 21.82
N LEU A 396 6.13 17.57 20.53
CA LEU A 396 4.99 16.80 20.00
C LEU A 396 5.43 15.48 19.39
N ILE A 397 4.59 14.48 19.57
CA ILE A 397 4.66 13.21 18.83
C ILE A 397 3.37 13.02 18.01
N TYR A 398 3.53 12.63 16.75
CA TYR A 398 2.43 12.46 15.79
C TYR A 398 2.12 10.98 15.62
N VAL A 399 0.91 10.64 15.98
CA VAL A 399 0.45 9.26 16.15
C VAL A 399 -0.64 8.96 15.13
N PRO A 400 -0.38 8.08 14.15
CA PRO A 400 -1.39 7.64 13.20
C PRO A 400 -2.19 6.49 13.81
N THR A 401 -3.51 6.63 13.89
CA THR A 401 -4.37 5.58 14.45
C THR A 401 -5.00 4.72 13.37
N GLY A 402 -5.20 3.47 13.69
CA GLY A 402 -6.05 2.54 12.95
C GLY A 402 -7.54 2.80 13.20
N ASN A 403 -8.35 1.92 12.65
CA ASN A 403 -9.76 1.91 12.88
C ASN A 403 -10.12 1.37 14.27
N ALA A 404 -11.36 1.56 14.70
CA ALA A 404 -11.94 0.86 15.85
C ALA A 404 -12.53 -0.48 15.40
N THR A 405 -12.29 -1.52 16.20
CA THR A 405 -12.73 -2.88 15.85
C THR A 405 -14.20 -3.14 16.21
N PRO A 406 -14.93 -3.97 15.43
CA PRO A 406 -14.61 -4.51 14.10
C PRO A 406 -14.57 -3.45 13.00
N ASP A 407 -13.73 -3.67 11.95
CA ASP A 407 -13.45 -2.65 10.95
C ASP A 407 -14.63 -2.33 10.02
N TYR A 408 -15.51 -3.29 9.76
CA TYR A 408 -16.56 -3.18 8.73
C TYR A 408 -17.97 -2.99 9.30
N PHE A 409 -18.07 -2.76 10.61
CA PHE A 409 -19.33 -2.53 11.31
C PHE A 409 -19.11 -1.64 12.54
N GLY A 410 -19.75 -0.47 12.55
CA GLY A 410 -19.57 0.54 13.59
C GLY A 410 -20.76 0.72 14.55
N GLY A 411 -21.89 0.07 14.30
CA GLY A 411 -23.14 0.32 15.04
C GLY A 411 -23.09 0.06 16.56
N HIS A 412 -22.08 -0.64 17.06
CA HIS A 412 -21.86 -0.89 18.50
C HIS A 412 -20.83 0.06 19.13
N ARG A 413 -20.11 0.85 18.33
CA ARG A 413 -18.97 1.64 18.80
C ARG A 413 -19.41 2.75 19.76
N SER A 414 -18.63 2.91 20.82
CA SER A 414 -18.79 4.02 21.75
C SER A 414 -18.13 5.30 21.22
N GLU A 415 -18.44 6.44 21.83
CA GLU A 415 -17.79 7.72 21.51
C GLU A 415 -16.24 7.63 21.64
N ALA A 416 -15.74 6.90 22.62
CA ALA A 416 -14.31 6.68 22.82
C ALA A 416 -13.65 5.90 21.67
N MET A 417 -14.38 4.97 21.05
CA MET A 417 -13.92 4.21 19.89
C MET A 417 -13.93 5.08 18.64
N GLU A 418 -14.93 5.94 18.47
CA GLU A 418 -15.12 6.77 17.28
C GLU A 418 -14.18 7.98 17.22
N LYS A 419 -13.94 8.61 18.37
CA LYS A 419 -13.31 9.93 18.47
C LYS A 419 -11.94 10.01 17.80
N TYR A 420 -11.15 8.94 17.87
CA TYR A 420 -9.78 8.89 17.39
C TYR A 420 -9.52 7.80 16.35
N ALA A 421 -10.57 7.17 15.83
CA ALA A 421 -10.44 6.19 14.77
C ALA A 421 -9.95 6.85 13.47
N SER A 422 -9.08 6.16 12.72
CA SER A 422 -8.59 6.55 11.40
C SER A 422 -8.15 8.02 11.33
N SER A 423 -7.28 8.40 12.29
CA SER A 423 -6.89 9.78 12.57
C SER A 423 -5.38 9.97 12.62
N ILE A 424 -4.95 11.21 12.48
CA ILE A 424 -3.64 11.67 12.94
C ILE A 424 -3.81 12.50 14.21
N ILE A 425 -3.03 12.19 15.23
CA ILE A 425 -3.13 12.85 16.55
C ILE A 425 -1.76 13.37 16.95
N ALA A 426 -1.69 14.61 17.40
CA ALA A 426 -0.51 15.13 18.08
C ALA A 426 -0.68 15.03 19.59
N LEU A 427 0.23 14.29 20.23
CA LEU A 427 0.32 14.21 21.67
C LEU A 427 1.49 15.04 22.16
N ASP A 428 1.35 15.66 23.33
CA ASP A 428 2.47 16.19 24.09
C ASP A 428 3.39 15.02 24.48
N ALA A 429 4.63 15.07 24.04
CA ALA A 429 5.57 13.95 24.16
C ALA A 429 5.90 13.60 25.63
N ARG A 430 5.83 14.56 26.54
CA ARG A 430 6.18 14.38 27.96
C ARG A 430 5.00 13.93 28.82
N THR A 431 3.79 14.22 28.39
CA THR A 431 2.59 13.99 29.21
C THR A 431 1.56 13.04 28.60
N GLY A 432 1.69 12.74 27.30
CA GLY A 432 0.72 11.94 26.55
C GLY A 432 -0.64 12.61 26.32
N ARG A 433 -0.76 13.90 26.61
CA ARG A 433 -2.03 14.64 26.43
C ARG A 433 -2.22 15.04 24.97
N VAL A 434 -3.43 14.87 24.48
CA VAL A 434 -3.82 15.30 23.14
C VAL A 434 -3.71 16.82 23.01
N ARG A 435 -2.99 17.28 22.00
CA ARG A 435 -2.87 18.69 21.62
C ARG A 435 -3.86 19.04 20.52
N TRP A 436 -3.94 18.18 19.52
CA TRP A 436 -4.93 18.23 18.45
C TRP A 436 -5.13 16.86 17.82
N SER A 437 -6.23 16.68 17.10
CA SER A 437 -6.51 15.50 16.29
C SER A 437 -7.19 15.90 14.99
N PHE A 438 -6.89 15.17 13.90
CA PHE A 438 -7.55 15.30 12.61
C PHE A 438 -7.97 13.91 12.14
N GLN A 439 -9.27 13.71 11.96
CA GLN A 439 -9.82 12.43 11.51
C GLN A 439 -9.87 12.39 9.99
N THR A 440 -9.20 11.42 9.36
CA THR A 440 -9.15 11.28 7.91
C THR A 440 -10.35 10.54 7.34
N THR A 441 -11.03 9.74 8.16
CA THR A 441 -12.26 9.03 7.81
C THR A 441 -13.19 8.99 9.02
N HIS A 442 -14.34 9.66 8.93
CA HIS A 442 -15.36 9.66 9.98
C HIS A 442 -16.12 8.34 9.99
N HIS A 443 -16.39 7.79 11.16
CA HIS A 443 -17.11 6.52 11.32
C HIS A 443 -16.65 5.48 10.30
N ASP A 444 -15.38 5.14 10.37
CA ASP A 444 -14.72 4.27 9.40
C ASP A 444 -15.28 2.85 9.47
N ILE A 445 -15.98 2.43 8.42
CA ILE A 445 -16.51 1.08 8.21
C ILE A 445 -15.90 0.42 6.96
N TRP A 446 -14.72 0.89 6.54
CA TRP A 446 -14.01 0.43 5.33
C TRP A 446 -12.61 -0.09 5.63
N ASP A 447 -12.14 0.00 6.89
CA ASP A 447 -10.74 -0.29 7.27
C ASP A 447 -9.76 0.69 6.59
N TYR A 448 -10.04 1.98 6.65
CA TYR A 448 -9.22 3.04 6.08
C TYR A 448 -8.33 3.72 7.12
N ASP A 449 -7.64 2.91 7.92
CA ASP A 449 -6.59 3.35 8.86
C ASP A 449 -5.68 4.43 8.29
N VAL A 450 -5.01 5.16 9.16
CA VAL A 450 -3.80 5.90 8.80
C VAL A 450 -2.59 4.96 8.95
N PRO A 451 -2.12 4.34 7.85
CA PRO A 451 -1.24 3.17 7.92
C PRO A 451 0.25 3.53 7.87
N ALA A 452 0.56 4.81 7.66
CA ALA A 452 1.88 5.27 7.29
C ALA A 452 2.47 6.17 8.37
N GLN A 453 3.81 6.18 8.48
CA GLN A 453 4.50 7.15 9.31
C GLN A 453 4.17 8.57 8.84
N PRO A 454 3.66 9.46 9.72
CA PRO A 454 3.52 10.88 9.38
C PRO A 454 4.88 11.47 9.05
N THR A 455 4.99 12.27 7.99
CA THR A 455 6.26 12.87 7.59
C THR A 455 6.24 14.36 7.91
N LEU A 456 7.20 14.83 8.73
CA LEU A 456 7.29 16.22 9.14
C LEU A 456 8.23 16.97 8.19
N VAL A 457 7.74 18.10 7.67
CA VAL A 457 8.49 18.92 6.72
C VAL A 457 8.27 20.41 7.00
N ASP A 458 9.23 21.22 6.61
CA ASP A 458 9.11 22.68 6.63
C ASP A 458 8.97 23.19 5.20
N ILE A 459 7.81 23.76 4.87
CA ILE A 459 7.45 24.14 3.51
C ILE A 459 7.17 25.63 3.37
N PRO A 460 7.57 26.27 2.26
CA PRO A 460 7.19 27.64 1.98
C PRO A 460 5.73 27.73 1.49
N VAL A 461 4.88 28.39 2.25
CA VAL A 461 3.51 28.70 1.89
C VAL A 461 3.33 30.21 1.86
N ASN A 462 3.04 30.78 0.69
CA ASN A 462 2.90 32.25 0.49
C ASN A 462 4.09 33.05 1.04
N GLY A 463 5.30 32.52 0.91
CA GLY A 463 6.54 33.18 1.35
C GLY A 463 6.84 33.05 2.85
N VAL A 464 6.04 32.30 3.59
CA VAL A 464 6.26 31.99 5.02
C VAL A 464 6.54 30.50 5.15
N ILE A 465 7.57 30.14 5.91
CA ILE A 465 7.85 28.74 6.25
C ILE A 465 6.79 28.26 7.24
N ARG A 466 6.09 27.18 6.88
CA ARG A 466 5.09 26.51 7.72
C ARG A 466 5.63 25.15 8.14
N LYS A 467 5.50 24.85 9.41
CA LYS A 467 5.76 23.53 9.97
C LYS A 467 4.57 22.62 9.58
N ALA A 468 4.82 21.67 8.68
CA ALA A 468 3.77 20.81 8.15
C ALA A 468 3.94 19.34 8.54
N VAL A 469 2.84 18.60 8.57
CA VAL A 469 2.82 17.14 8.62
C VAL A 469 2.10 16.60 7.38
N VAL A 470 2.76 15.69 6.68
CA VAL A 470 2.23 14.96 5.53
C VAL A 470 1.66 13.64 6.03
N VAL A 471 0.38 13.39 5.76
CA VAL A 471 -0.35 12.22 6.24
C VAL A 471 -0.90 11.42 5.05
N PRO A 472 -0.16 10.40 4.56
CA PRO A 472 -0.66 9.49 3.55
C PRO A 472 -1.62 8.47 4.16
N THR A 473 -2.68 8.12 3.43
CA THR A 473 -3.78 7.29 3.93
C THR A 473 -4.06 6.06 3.06
N LYS A 474 -4.73 5.05 3.62
CA LYS A 474 -5.25 3.91 2.85
C LYS A 474 -6.21 4.34 1.71
N ARG A 475 -6.84 5.51 1.82
CA ARG A 475 -7.71 6.08 0.79
C ARG A 475 -6.94 6.58 -0.44
N ALA A 476 -5.60 6.46 -0.46
CA ALA A 476 -4.71 7.02 -1.49
C ALA A 476 -4.78 8.55 -1.58
N GLU A 477 -5.16 9.20 -0.52
CA GLU A 477 -5.16 10.64 -0.34
C GLU A 477 -4.04 11.05 0.62
N ILE A 478 -3.49 12.22 0.41
CA ILE A 478 -2.47 12.81 1.26
C ILE A 478 -3.06 14.06 1.89
N PHE A 479 -3.15 14.09 3.22
CA PHE A 479 -3.49 15.31 3.94
C PHE A 479 -2.22 16.07 4.30
N LEU A 480 -2.24 17.38 4.10
CA LEU A 480 -1.15 18.28 4.46
C LEU A 480 -1.68 19.25 5.51
N LEU A 481 -1.23 19.05 6.76
CA LEU A 481 -1.71 19.79 7.91
C LEU A 481 -0.59 20.62 8.55
N ASP A 482 -0.94 21.70 9.21
CA ASP A 482 -0.06 22.41 10.11
C ASP A 482 0.24 21.53 11.32
N ARG A 483 1.51 21.18 11.55
CA ARG A 483 1.85 20.19 12.57
C ARG A 483 1.77 20.73 14.00
N GLU A 484 1.62 22.05 14.17
CA GLU A 484 1.44 22.68 15.47
C GLU A 484 -0.02 22.71 15.90
N THR A 485 -0.94 22.88 14.94
CA THR A 485 -2.38 23.12 15.21
C THR A 485 -3.30 22.02 14.69
N GLY A 486 -2.87 21.21 13.74
CA GLY A 486 -3.70 20.22 13.04
C GLY A 486 -4.58 20.81 11.93
N GLU A 487 -4.56 22.11 11.71
CA GLU A 487 -5.36 22.76 10.68
C GLU A 487 -4.84 22.41 9.27
N PRO A 488 -5.73 22.17 8.29
CA PRO A 488 -5.31 21.92 6.92
C PRO A 488 -4.52 23.08 6.29
N ILE A 489 -3.34 22.79 5.76
CA ILE A 489 -2.58 23.72 4.91
C ILE A 489 -3.08 23.62 3.47
N ALA A 490 -3.29 22.41 2.98
CA ALA A 490 -3.94 22.14 1.71
C ALA A 490 -5.44 21.99 1.92
N GLU A 491 -6.24 22.40 0.93
CA GLU A 491 -7.69 22.40 1.03
C GLU A 491 -8.25 20.98 1.28
N VAL A 492 -9.12 20.88 2.28
CA VAL A 492 -9.91 19.69 2.60
C VAL A 492 -11.39 20.04 2.44
N ALA A 493 -12.12 19.25 1.69
CA ALA A 493 -13.56 19.44 1.46
C ALA A 493 -14.37 18.29 2.05
N GLU A 494 -15.46 18.63 2.75
CA GLU A 494 -16.46 17.67 3.20
C GLU A 494 -17.38 17.31 2.02
N LEU A 495 -17.24 16.07 1.49
CA LEU A 495 -18.03 15.61 0.36
C LEU A 495 -19.06 14.55 0.78
N PRO A 496 -20.23 14.48 0.10
CA PRO A 496 -21.29 13.53 0.43
C PRO A 496 -20.83 12.07 0.34
N THR A 497 -21.29 11.25 1.28
CA THR A 497 -20.97 9.82 1.38
C THR A 497 -22.17 8.96 0.99
N PRO A 498 -21.98 7.86 0.22
CA PRO A 498 -23.02 6.87 0.01
C PRO A 498 -23.52 6.30 1.34
N GLN A 499 -24.84 6.14 1.48
CA GLN A 499 -25.43 5.71 2.73
C GLN A 499 -25.49 4.18 2.85
N THR A 500 -25.22 3.63 4.04
CA THR A 500 -25.36 2.18 4.29
C THR A 500 -26.81 1.73 4.23
N ASP A 501 -27.01 0.46 3.88
CA ASP A 501 -28.31 -0.23 3.93
C ASP A 501 -28.41 -1.21 5.12
N ILE A 502 -27.43 -1.17 6.02
CA ILE A 502 -27.41 -2.00 7.24
C ILE A 502 -28.18 -1.26 8.34
N PRO A 503 -29.31 -1.81 8.86
CA PRO A 503 -30.18 -1.08 9.80
C PRO A 503 -29.53 -0.77 11.16
N GLU A 504 -28.56 -1.60 11.56
CA GLU A 504 -27.87 -1.49 12.86
C GLU A 504 -26.62 -0.61 12.79
N ASP A 505 -26.30 -0.07 11.61
CA ASP A 505 -25.14 0.80 11.38
C ASP A 505 -25.55 2.09 10.67
N PHE A 506 -24.61 3.02 10.50
CA PHE A 506 -24.85 4.28 9.79
C PHE A 506 -23.61 4.68 8.98
N THR A 507 -23.79 5.62 8.07
CA THR A 507 -22.70 6.38 7.47
C THR A 507 -22.95 7.86 7.75
N VAL A 508 -21.88 8.59 8.01
CA VAL A 508 -21.98 10.06 8.15
C VAL A 508 -22.40 10.70 6.83
N ALA A 509 -22.97 11.88 6.90
CA ALA A 509 -23.47 12.59 5.71
C ALA A 509 -22.34 12.97 4.74
N THR A 510 -21.19 13.34 5.29
CA THR A 510 -20.00 13.78 4.54
C THR A 510 -18.75 13.15 5.09
N GLN A 511 -17.70 13.14 4.26
CA GLN A 511 -16.34 12.69 4.62
C GLN A 511 -15.33 13.72 4.15
N PRO A 512 -14.19 13.87 4.86
CA PRO A 512 -13.13 14.76 4.45
C PRO A 512 -12.38 14.21 3.23
N PHE A 513 -12.21 15.02 2.20
CA PHE A 513 -11.41 14.73 1.02
C PHE A 513 -10.29 15.75 0.85
N SER A 514 -9.09 15.29 0.62
CA SER A 514 -7.92 16.15 0.41
C SER A 514 -7.89 16.69 -1.02
N VAL A 515 -8.72 17.68 -1.30
CA VAL A 515 -8.87 18.25 -2.65
C VAL A 515 -7.74 19.20 -3.05
N GLY A 516 -6.97 19.68 -2.09
CA GLY A 516 -5.81 20.55 -2.32
C GLY A 516 -4.50 19.81 -2.60
N MET A 517 -4.50 18.47 -2.53
CA MET A 517 -3.34 17.62 -2.79
C MET A 517 -3.67 16.63 -3.92
N PRO A 518 -2.65 16.09 -4.63
CA PRO A 518 -2.89 15.00 -5.57
C PRO A 518 -3.50 13.77 -4.89
N SER A 519 -4.52 13.18 -5.53
CA SER A 519 -5.07 11.88 -5.15
C SER A 519 -4.57 10.79 -6.10
N PHE A 520 -4.32 9.61 -5.58
CA PHE A 520 -3.86 8.44 -6.35
C PHE A 520 -4.99 7.44 -6.62
N ALA A 521 -6.20 7.74 -6.16
CA ALA A 521 -7.41 6.95 -6.36
C ALA A 521 -8.65 7.83 -6.59
N ASP A 522 -8.49 8.95 -7.29
CA ASP A 522 -9.55 9.92 -7.60
C ASP A 522 -10.52 9.44 -8.68
N GLN A 523 -10.17 8.35 -9.37
CA GLN A 523 -11.00 7.83 -10.45
C GLN A 523 -12.17 7.02 -9.91
N ARG A 524 -13.38 7.46 -10.26
CA ARG A 524 -14.57 6.62 -10.10
C ARG A 524 -14.51 5.47 -11.09
N LEU A 525 -14.41 4.24 -10.59
CA LEU A 525 -14.36 3.05 -11.44
C LEU A 525 -15.64 2.90 -12.26
N THR A 526 -15.46 2.43 -13.48
CA THR A 526 -16.52 2.06 -14.41
C THR A 526 -16.32 0.61 -14.86
N GLU A 527 -17.30 0.05 -15.56
CA GLU A 527 -17.16 -1.28 -16.16
C GLU A 527 -15.96 -1.35 -17.11
N ALA A 528 -15.64 -0.25 -17.80
CA ALA A 528 -14.51 -0.18 -18.73
C ALA A 528 -13.15 -0.35 -18.05
N ASP A 529 -13.03 0.00 -16.78
CA ASP A 529 -11.78 -0.11 -16.01
C ASP A 529 -11.49 -1.55 -15.58
N MET A 530 -12.46 -2.44 -15.69
CA MET A 530 -12.28 -3.84 -15.32
C MET A 530 -11.30 -4.53 -16.29
N TRP A 531 -10.26 -5.10 -15.72
CA TRP A 531 -9.14 -5.68 -16.45
C TRP A 531 -9.12 -7.21 -16.35
N GLY A 532 -8.36 -7.86 -17.23
CA GLY A 532 -8.09 -9.29 -17.24
C GLY A 532 -7.02 -9.61 -18.28
N ILE A 533 -6.39 -10.80 -18.22
CA ILE A 533 -5.35 -11.19 -19.17
C ILE A 533 -5.97 -11.52 -20.53
N THR A 534 -7.20 -12.06 -20.53
CA THR A 534 -7.94 -12.47 -21.72
C THR A 534 -9.30 -11.77 -21.76
N PRO A 535 -10.01 -11.77 -22.92
CA PRO A 535 -11.38 -11.28 -22.98
C PRO A 535 -12.35 -12.03 -22.05
N PHE A 536 -12.04 -13.26 -21.68
CA PHE A 536 -12.86 -14.06 -20.75
C PHE A 536 -12.70 -13.55 -19.31
N ASP A 537 -11.46 -13.36 -18.87
CA ASP A 537 -11.20 -12.81 -17.53
C ASP A 537 -11.79 -11.41 -17.41
N GLN A 538 -11.63 -10.59 -18.45
CA GLN A 538 -12.21 -9.25 -18.48
C GLN A 538 -13.73 -9.29 -18.39
N ALA A 539 -14.40 -10.17 -19.16
CA ALA A 539 -15.85 -10.32 -19.09
C ALA A 539 -16.31 -10.81 -17.71
N ALA A 540 -15.55 -11.71 -17.07
CA ALA A 540 -15.83 -12.17 -15.72
C ALA A 540 -15.70 -11.04 -14.69
N CYS A 541 -14.62 -10.26 -14.74
CA CYS A 541 -14.42 -9.10 -13.87
C CYS A 541 -15.53 -8.05 -14.07
N ARG A 542 -15.93 -7.76 -15.32
CA ARG A 542 -17.04 -6.85 -15.63
C ARG A 542 -18.36 -7.35 -15.04
N LEU A 543 -18.63 -8.65 -15.19
CA LEU A 543 -19.83 -9.26 -14.62
C LEU A 543 -19.83 -9.17 -13.09
N GLN A 544 -18.69 -9.42 -12.46
CA GLN A 544 -18.55 -9.28 -11.02
C GLN A 544 -18.78 -7.83 -10.58
N PHE A 545 -18.14 -6.86 -11.24
CA PHE A 545 -18.34 -5.43 -11.00
C PHE A 545 -19.83 -5.04 -11.07
N LYS A 546 -20.56 -5.52 -12.09
CA LYS A 546 -22.00 -5.22 -12.25
C LYS A 546 -22.88 -5.87 -11.18
N ARG A 547 -22.40 -6.89 -10.50
CA ARG A 547 -23.13 -7.59 -9.42
C ARG A 547 -22.84 -7.07 -8.04
N MET A 548 -21.75 -6.32 -7.87
CA MET A 548 -21.37 -5.69 -6.60
C MET A 548 -21.99 -4.30 -6.48
N ARG A 549 -22.22 -3.88 -5.26
CA ARG A 549 -22.57 -2.48 -4.98
C ARG A 549 -21.36 -1.60 -5.17
N TYR A 550 -21.46 -0.61 -6.04
CA TYR A 550 -20.43 0.42 -6.22
C TYR A 550 -21.08 1.76 -6.59
N GLU A 551 -20.94 2.73 -5.70
CA GLU A 551 -21.49 4.08 -5.85
C GLU A 551 -20.39 5.14 -5.96
N GLY A 552 -19.13 4.70 -6.03
CA GLY A 552 -17.93 5.53 -6.03
C GLY A 552 -17.07 5.30 -4.77
N PRO A 553 -16.15 6.23 -4.47
CA PRO A 553 -15.37 6.18 -3.25
C PRO A 553 -16.27 6.03 -2.01
N LEU A 554 -15.79 5.31 -1.02
CA LEU A 554 -16.51 5.08 0.25
C LEU A 554 -17.89 4.43 0.09
N THR A 555 -18.06 3.59 -0.93
CA THR A 555 -19.25 2.70 -0.99
C THR A 555 -19.29 1.84 0.26
N PRO A 556 -20.33 1.90 1.11
CA PRO A 556 -20.34 1.17 2.37
C PRO A 556 -20.52 -0.33 2.20
N PRO A 557 -20.15 -1.13 3.22
CA PRO A 557 -20.49 -2.55 3.27
C PRO A 557 -21.97 -2.79 3.09
N THR A 558 -22.33 -3.96 2.55
CA THR A 558 -23.72 -4.42 2.43
C THR A 558 -23.81 -5.92 2.72
N THR A 559 -24.94 -6.37 3.22
CA THR A 559 -25.20 -7.79 3.47
C THR A 559 -25.72 -8.54 2.23
N GLY A 560 -26.07 -7.84 1.16
CA GLY A 560 -26.74 -8.42 -0.01
C GLY A 560 -25.80 -9.01 -1.07
N HIS A 561 -25.03 -8.16 -1.72
CA HIS A 561 -24.30 -8.53 -2.95
C HIS A 561 -22.79 -8.39 -2.87
N GLY A 562 -22.26 -7.95 -1.77
CA GLY A 562 -20.88 -7.48 -1.61
C GLY A 562 -20.68 -6.07 -2.15
N SER A 563 -19.78 -5.34 -1.53
CA SER A 563 -19.39 -3.99 -1.94
C SER A 563 -18.02 -4.02 -2.59
N LEU A 564 -17.80 -3.12 -3.56
CA LEU A 564 -16.48 -2.92 -4.15
C LEU A 564 -15.83 -1.71 -3.48
N TYR A 565 -14.65 -1.91 -2.91
CA TYR A 565 -13.80 -0.86 -2.36
C TYR A 565 -12.67 -0.51 -3.33
N TYR A 566 -12.50 0.78 -3.55
CA TYR A 566 -11.37 1.30 -4.32
C TYR A 566 -10.90 2.64 -3.71
N PRO A 567 -9.64 2.65 -3.22
CA PRO A 567 -8.71 1.52 -3.08
C PRO A 567 -9.26 0.40 -2.20
N GLY A 568 -8.71 -0.82 -2.33
CA GLY A 568 -9.07 -1.93 -1.46
C GLY A 568 -8.57 -1.72 -0.02
N VAL A 569 -8.92 -2.63 0.90
CA VAL A 569 -8.57 -2.55 2.33
C VAL A 569 -7.06 -2.53 2.64
N ALA A 570 -6.24 -3.05 1.75
CA ALA A 570 -4.78 -2.90 1.86
C ALA A 570 -4.32 -1.46 1.62
N GLY A 571 -5.20 -0.63 1.06
CA GLY A 571 -4.99 0.79 0.84
C GLY A 571 -4.22 1.13 -0.44
N GLY A 572 -4.35 2.38 -0.86
CA GLY A 572 -3.58 2.96 -1.96
C GLY A 572 -2.18 3.37 -1.51
N MET A 573 -2.01 3.78 -0.24
CA MET A 573 -0.73 3.99 0.43
C MET A 573 -0.72 3.23 1.75
N ASN A 574 0.45 2.74 2.16
CA ASN A 574 0.59 1.97 3.37
C ASN A 574 1.98 2.21 4.00
N TRP A 575 2.63 1.23 4.61
CA TRP A 575 3.91 1.31 5.30
C TRP A 575 5.02 2.08 4.58
N GLY A 576 4.98 2.15 3.24
CA GLY A 576 5.94 2.88 2.43
C GLY A 576 6.00 4.37 2.77
N SER A 577 4.87 4.96 3.18
CA SER A 577 4.76 6.39 3.45
C SER A 577 5.22 7.25 2.26
N VAL A 578 5.81 8.42 2.53
CA VAL A 578 6.41 9.27 1.51
C VAL A 578 7.89 9.50 1.82
N ALA A 579 8.69 9.77 0.80
CA ALA A 579 10.03 10.32 0.96
C ALA A 579 10.03 11.78 0.50
N VAL A 580 10.69 12.66 1.25
CA VAL A 580 10.69 14.09 0.96
C VAL A 580 12.11 14.62 0.89
N ASP A 581 12.46 15.14 -0.28
CA ASP A 581 13.63 15.96 -0.50
C ASP A 581 13.25 17.44 -0.28
N GLU A 582 13.55 17.96 0.90
CA GLU A 582 13.23 19.33 1.27
C GLU A 582 14.06 20.35 0.50
N VAL A 583 15.24 19.94 0.01
CA VAL A 583 16.16 20.83 -0.75
C VAL A 583 15.60 21.12 -2.14
N ASN A 584 15.10 20.09 -2.81
CA ASN A 584 14.54 20.20 -4.17
C ASN A 584 13.01 20.35 -4.17
N HIS A 585 12.36 20.38 -3.01
CA HIS A 585 10.90 20.44 -2.85
C HIS A 585 10.19 19.30 -3.58
N LEU A 586 10.73 18.10 -3.48
CA LEU A 586 10.21 16.89 -4.13
C LEU A 586 9.68 15.91 -3.11
N MET A 587 8.44 15.45 -3.31
CA MET A 587 7.86 14.36 -2.55
C MET A 587 7.69 13.14 -3.46
N VAL A 588 8.24 12.01 -3.04
CA VAL A 588 8.09 10.72 -3.72
C VAL A 588 7.10 9.86 -2.94
N VAL A 589 6.10 9.37 -3.64
CA VAL A 589 5.00 8.57 -3.09
C VAL A 589 5.03 7.17 -3.69
N ASN A 590 4.89 6.15 -2.85
CA ASN A 590 4.83 4.74 -3.24
C ASN A 590 3.42 4.18 -3.03
#